data_25f96e01af9868f0993bf6f5e098f741
#
_entry.id   25f96e01af9868f0993bf6f5e098f741
#
_cell.length_a   1.000
_cell.length_b   1.000
_cell.length_c   1.000
_cell.angle_alpha   90.00
_cell.angle_beta   90.00
_cell.angle_gamma   90.00
#
_symmetry.space_group_name_H-M   'P 1'
#
loop_
_entity.id
_entity.type
_entity.pdbx_description
1 polymer ?
#
loop_
_entity_poly.entity_id
_entity_poly.type
_entity_poly.pdbx_seq_one_letter_code
_entity_poly.pdbx_strand_id
1 'polypeptide(L)'
;MSEPLFLQSVMQEKIWGGTKLRDEFGYDIPSEKIGEYWAISAHPNGVSKVANGRFEGTDLATLYAEHRELFGNRPEPVFPLLTKILDANDWLSVQVHPDDAYGLEHEGELGKTECWYIIAADEGSELSLIHI
;
A
#
# COMPACT_ATOMS: atom_id res chain seq x y z
N MET A 1 28.56 4.05 -1.05
CA MET A 1 27.67 2.99 -0.56
C MET A 1 26.25 3.52 -0.66
N SER A 2 25.32 2.78 -1.20
CA SER A 2 23.91 3.16 -1.23
C SER A 2 23.32 2.97 0.18
N GLU A 3 22.79 4.03 0.76
CA GLU A 3 22.06 3.99 2.01
C GLU A 3 20.65 3.42 1.77
N PRO A 4 20.12 2.54 2.64
CA PRO A 4 18.74 2.11 2.54
C PRO A 4 17.79 3.31 2.69
N LEU A 5 16.72 3.33 1.89
CA LEU A 5 15.67 4.31 2.01
C LEU A 5 14.63 3.81 3.02
N PHE A 6 14.43 4.57 4.09
CA PHE A 6 13.30 4.37 5.01
C PHE A 6 12.14 5.26 4.56
N LEU A 7 10.93 4.72 4.62
CA LEU A 7 9.75 5.43 4.18
C LEU A 7 8.81 5.72 5.36
N GLN A 8 8.24 6.91 5.37
CA GLN A 8 7.09 7.23 6.20
C GLN A 8 5.87 6.58 5.54
N SER A 9 5.22 5.71 6.30
CA SER A 9 4.00 5.03 5.88
C SER A 9 2.80 5.98 5.88
N VAL A 10 1.73 5.57 5.18
CA VAL A 10 0.45 6.25 5.18
C VAL A 10 -0.59 5.32 5.79
N MET A 11 -1.36 5.81 6.75
CA MET A 11 -2.44 5.06 7.37
C MET A 11 -3.78 5.50 6.80
N GLN A 12 -4.65 4.53 6.53
CA GLN A 12 -5.97 4.76 5.97
C GLN A 12 -7.04 4.27 6.95
N GLU A 13 -7.92 5.18 7.35
CA GLU A 13 -9.13 4.82 8.09
C GLU A 13 -10.09 4.05 7.20
N LYS A 14 -10.67 2.99 7.76
CA LYS A 14 -11.68 2.16 7.11
C LYS A 14 -12.78 1.83 8.12
N ILE A 15 -14.02 1.72 7.66
CA ILE A 15 -15.15 1.34 8.53
C ILE A 15 -14.91 -0.04 9.19
N TRP A 16 -14.18 -0.91 8.52
CA TRP A 16 -13.79 -2.25 8.97
C TRP A 16 -12.42 -2.29 9.67
N GLY A 17 -11.74 -1.14 9.85
CA GLY A 17 -10.46 -1.05 10.52
C GLY A 17 -10.53 -1.25 12.03
N GLY A 18 -9.38 -1.42 12.63
CA GLY A 18 -9.24 -1.68 14.06
C GLY A 18 -7.95 -1.13 14.66
N THR A 19 -7.46 -1.77 15.70
CA THR A 19 -6.34 -1.30 16.52
C THR A 19 -5.13 -2.26 16.52
N LYS A 20 -5.19 -3.37 15.78
CA LYS A 20 -4.12 -4.39 15.78
C LYS A 20 -2.78 -3.83 15.27
N LEU A 21 -2.81 -2.83 14.39
CA LEU A 21 -1.58 -2.14 13.95
C LEU A 21 -0.83 -1.49 15.11
N ARG A 22 -1.55 -0.98 16.13
CA ARG A 22 -0.97 -0.48 17.38
C ARG A 22 -0.66 -1.63 18.33
N ASP A 23 -1.64 -2.48 18.59
CA ASP A 23 -1.62 -3.41 19.71
C ASP A 23 -0.64 -4.58 19.46
N GLU A 24 -0.48 -5.01 18.20
CA GLU A 24 0.40 -6.12 17.82
C GLU A 24 1.70 -5.67 17.14
N PHE A 25 1.67 -4.59 16.37
CA PHE A 25 2.84 -4.10 15.62
C PHE A 25 3.51 -2.88 16.26
N GLY A 26 2.87 -2.24 17.25
CA GLY A 26 3.45 -1.09 17.97
C GLY A 26 3.48 0.20 17.14
N TYR A 27 2.67 0.31 16.08
CA TYR A 27 2.59 1.54 15.32
C TYR A 27 1.73 2.59 16.04
N ASP A 28 2.12 3.86 15.90
CA ASP A 28 1.34 4.98 16.40
C ASP A 28 0.19 5.28 15.43
N ILE A 29 -1.02 4.79 15.76
CA ILE A 29 -2.20 4.95 14.91
C ILE A 29 -2.97 6.22 15.27
N PRO A 30 -3.42 7.02 14.26
CA PRO A 30 -4.13 8.26 14.51
C PRO A 30 -5.58 8.08 14.98
N SER A 31 -6.15 6.90 14.81
CA SER A 31 -7.50 6.57 15.28
C SER A 31 -7.65 5.07 15.55
N GLU A 32 -8.77 4.67 16.17
CA GLU A 32 -9.07 3.25 16.45
C GLU A 32 -9.72 2.49 15.27
N LYS A 33 -9.72 3.09 14.08
CA LYS A 33 -10.30 2.51 12.86
C LYS A 33 -9.32 2.50 11.70
N ILE A 34 -8.06 2.21 11.96
CA ILE A 34 -7.08 2.08 10.90
C ILE A 34 -7.19 0.69 10.27
N GLY A 35 -7.63 0.65 9.03
CA GLY A 35 -7.77 -0.60 8.28
C GLY A 35 -6.56 -0.93 7.43
N GLU A 36 -5.81 0.09 6.98
CA GLU A 36 -4.67 -0.14 6.08
C GLU A 36 -3.46 0.70 6.51
N TYR A 37 -2.32 0.05 6.59
CA TYR A 37 -1.00 0.66 6.74
C TYR A 37 -0.26 0.50 5.42
N TRP A 38 -0.13 1.60 4.66
CA TRP A 38 0.58 1.61 3.39
C TRP A 38 2.07 1.81 3.65
N ALA A 39 2.78 0.70 3.73
CA ALA A 39 4.20 0.70 4.07
C ALA A 39 5.06 1.28 2.93
N ILE A 40 4.73 0.96 1.69
CA ILE A 40 5.39 1.46 0.49
C ILE A 40 4.31 1.86 -0.51
N SER A 41 4.25 3.15 -0.85
CA SER A 41 3.22 3.67 -1.75
C SER A 41 3.72 4.89 -2.53
N ALA A 42 3.53 4.86 -3.84
CA ALA A 42 3.59 6.03 -4.70
C ALA A 42 2.19 6.42 -5.24
N HIS A 43 1.12 5.82 -4.67
CA HIS A 43 -0.25 6.06 -5.10
C HIS A 43 -0.71 7.48 -4.70
N PRO A 44 -1.42 8.23 -5.58
CA PRO A 44 -1.84 9.60 -5.30
C PRO A 44 -2.65 9.79 -4.01
N ASN A 45 -3.42 8.77 -3.62
CA ASN A 45 -4.25 8.81 -2.40
C ASN A 45 -3.46 8.59 -1.10
N GLY A 46 -2.14 8.39 -1.19
CA GLY A 46 -1.29 8.19 -0.02
C GLY A 46 0.14 7.89 -0.41
N VAL A 47 0.92 8.91 -0.73
CA VAL A 47 2.32 8.77 -1.15
C VAL A 47 3.23 8.70 0.07
N SER A 48 4.08 7.67 0.13
CA SER A 48 5.14 7.57 1.13
C SER A 48 6.22 8.62 0.90
N LYS A 49 6.80 9.16 1.98
CA LYS A 49 7.94 10.08 1.93
C LYS A 49 9.18 9.41 2.47
N VAL A 50 10.34 9.75 1.90
CA VAL A 50 11.62 9.29 2.43
C VAL A 50 11.87 9.91 3.80
N ALA A 51 12.26 9.08 4.77
CA ALA A 51 12.46 9.48 6.16
C ALA A 51 13.93 9.69 6.54
N ASN A 52 14.88 9.47 5.62
CA ASN A 52 16.31 9.54 5.92
C ASN A 52 17.17 9.96 4.73
N GLY A 53 18.42 10.37 5.05
CA GLY A 53 19.46 10.60 4.07
C GLY A 53 19.23 11.81 3.16
N ARG A 54 19.92 11.81 2.02
CA ARG A 54 19.91 12.96 1.10
C ARG A 54 18.57 13.24 0.43
N PHE A 55 17.66 12.26 0.47
CA PHE A 55 16.32 12.36 -0.14
C PHE A 55 15.21 12.56 0.88
N GLU A 56 15.56 12.80 2.15
CA GLU A 56 14.58 13.00 3.21
C GLU A 56 13.54 14.05 2.83
N GLY A 57 12.26 13.71 3.05
CA GLY A 57 11.11 14.55 2.71
C GLY A 57 10.62 14.43 1.26
N THR A 58 11.41 13.83 0.35
CA THR A 58 10.98 13.58 -1.03
C THR A 58 9.93 12.47 -1.06
N ASP A 59 8.83 12.66 -1.79
CA ASP A 59 7.87 11.62 -1.99
C ASP A 59 8.36 10.53 -2.97
N LEU A 60 7.86 9.30 -2.78
CA LEU A 60 8.32 8.14 -3.54
C LEU A 60 8.02 8.25 -5.05
N ALA A 61 6.93 8.89 -5.44
CA ALA A 61 6.58 9.06 -6.83
C ALA A 61 7.57 9.99 -7.55
N THR A 62 7.89 11.12 -6.93
CA THR A 62 8.91 12.06 -7.41
C THR A 62 10.29 11.40 -7.44
N LEU A 63 10.68 10.71 -6.38
CA LEU A 63 11.96 10.02 -6.31
C LEU A 63 12.08 8.96 -7.42
N TYR A 64 11.02 8.20 -7.66
CA TYR A 64 11.00 7.21 -8.73
C TYR A 64 11.12 7.84 -10.12
N ALA A 65 10.49 8.96 -10.35
CA ALA A 65 10.53 9.67 -11.63
C ALA A 65 11.93 10.28 -11.92
N GLU A 66 12.56 10.87 -10.90
CA GLU A 66 13.80 11.65 -11.04
C GLU A 66 15.07 10.80 -10.85
N HIS A 67 14.98 9.69 -10.13
CA HIS A 67 16.11 8.86 -9.72
C HIS A 67 15.91 7.38 -10.03
N ARG A 68 15.65 7.08 -11.31
CA ARG A 68 15.42 5.72 -11.82
C ARG A 68 16.53 4.74 -11.47
N GLU A 69 17.77 5.22 -11.36
CA GLU A 69 18.94 4.43 -11.00
C GLU A 69 18.82 3.78 -9.61
N LEU A 70 18.06 4.37 -8.69
CA LEU A 70 17.82 3.81 -7.36
C LEU A 70 16.89 2.58 -7.41
N PHE A 71 16.13 2.45 -8.48
CA PHE A 71 15.12 1.41 -8.69
C PHE A 71 15.49 0.44 -9.82
N GLY A 72 16.79 0.38 -10.17
CA GLY A 72 17.28 -0.51 -11.21
C GLY A 72 16.85 -0.12 -12.64
N ASN A 73 16.57 1.17 -12.87
CA ASN A 73 16.16 1.72 -14.17
C ASN A 73 14.96 0.97 -14.78
N ARG A 74 13.98 0.64 -13.97
CA ARG A 74 12.78 -0.07 -14.37
C ARG A 74 12.02 0.69 -15.48
N PRO A 75 11.40 0.00 -16.45
CA PRO A 75 10.71 0.63 -17.58
C PRO A 75 9.33 1.22 -17.25
N GLU A 76 8.71 0.76 -16.17
CA GLU A 76 7.36 1.19 -15.79
C GLU A 76 7.31 2.72 -15.57
N PRO A 77 6.32 3.44 -16.13
CA PRO A 77 6.25 4.89 -16.03
C PRO A 77 6.03 5.39 -14.60
N VAL A 78 5.35 4.59 -13.78
CA VAL A 78 5.06 4.87 -12.37
C VAL A 78 5.66 3.78 -11.48
N PHE A 79 5.87 4.07 -10.20
CA PHE A 79 6.34 3.07 -9.25
C PHE A 79 5.31 1.94 -9.12
N PRO A 80 5.69 0.67 -9.37
CA PRO A 80 4.74 -0.39 -9.69
C PRO A 80 4.19 -1.13 -8.48
N LEU A 81 4.56 -0.77 -7.25
CA LEU A 81 4.21 -1.52 -6.06
C LEU A 81 3.41 -0.67 -5.07
N LEU A 82 2.46 -1.32 -4.41
CA LEU A 82 1.78 -0.81 -3.23
C LEU A 82 1.75 -1.92 -2.18
N THR A 83 2.56 -1.77 -1.14
CA THR A 83 2.66 -2.75 -0.05
C THR A 83 1.86 -2.28 1.14
N LYS A 84 0.93 -3.12 1.61
CA LYS A 84 0.03 -2.80 2.72
C LYS A 84 0.08 -3.88 3.81
N ILE A 85 -0.21 -3.46 5.04
CA ILE A 85 -0.68 -4.34 6.11
C ILE A 85 -2.13 -3.97 6.37
N LEU A 86 -3.00 -4.96 6.43
CA LEU A 86 -4.44 -4.80 6.62
C LEU A 86 -4.84 -5.29 8.01
N ASP A 87 -5.62 -4.50 8.72
CA ASP A 87 -6.29 -4.87 9.96
C ASP A 87 -7.80 -4.94 9.70
N ALA A 88 -8.28 -6.09 9.26
CA ALA A 88 -9.66 -6.31 8.86
C ALA A 88 -10.46 -6.89 10.03
N ASN A 89 -11.40 -6.10 10.57
CA ASN A 89 -12.29 -6.49 11.68
C ASN A 89 -13.76 -6.65 11.22
N ASP A 90 -14.01 -6.51 9.93
CA ASP A 90 -15.32 -6.69 9.31
C ASP A 90 -15.11 -7.00 7.83
N TRP A 91 -16.20 -7.22 7.08
CA TRP A 91 -16.14 -7.47 5.65
C TRP A 91 -15.56 -6.31 4.87
N LEU A 92 -14.60 -6.62 4.01
CA LEU A 92 -14.12 -5.68 3.01
C LEU A 92 -15.11 -5.60 1.85
N SER A 93 -15.08 -4.47 1.13
CA SER A 93 -15.88 -4.34 -0.09
C SER A 93 -15.51 -5.40 -1.12
N VAL A 94 -16.51 -5.92 -1.81
CA VAL A 94 -16.29 -6.77 -2.98
C VAL A 94 -15.73 -5.91 -4.11
N GLN A 95 -14.59 -6.31 -4.66
CA GLN A 95 -13.89 -5.56 -5.70
C GLN A 95 -13.51 -6.47 -6.86
N VAL A 96 -13.61 -5.94 -8.08
CA VAL A 96 -13.05 -6.56 -9.28
C VAL A 96 -11.84 -5.75 -9.70
N HIS A 97 -10.72 -6.42 -9.91
CA HIS A 97 -9.49 -5.78 -10.39
C HIS A 97 -9.30 -6.11 -11.87
N PRO A 98 -9.51 -5.12 -12.76
CA PRO A 98 -9.31 -5.31 -14.20
C PRO A 98 -7.83 -5.40 -14.56
N ASP A 99 -7.55 -5.74 -15.81
CA ASP A 99 -6.23 -5.54 -16.39
C ASP A 99 -5.97 -4.06 -16.73
N ASP A 100 -4.74 -3.75 -17.13
CA ASP A 100 -4.33 -2.38 -17.43
C ASP A 100 -5.14 -1.76 -18.59
N ALA A 101 -5.51 -2.55 -19.61
CA ALA A 101 -6.23 -2.05 -20.77
C ALA A 101 -7.62 -1.56 -20.37
N TYR A 102 -8.35 -2.39 -19.65
CA TYR A 102 -9.69 -2.02 -19.16
C TYR A 102 -9.62 -0.90 -18.11
N GLY A 103 -8.68 -1.01 -17.16
CA GLY A 103 -8.52 -0.01 -16.09
C GLY A 103 -8.24 1.38 -16.63
N LEU A 104 -7.34 1.52 -17.60
CA LEU A 104 -7.00 2.81 -18.21
C LEU A 104 -8.15 3.39 -19.04
N GLU A 105 -8.90 2.54 -19.76
CA GLU A 105 -10.01 2.99 -20.62
C GLU A 105 -11.23 3.43 -19.81
N HIS A 106 -11.59 2.72 -18.75
CA HIS A 106 -12.85 2.88 -18.04
C HIS A 106 -12.75 3.57 -16.68
N GLU A 107 -11.61 3.42 -15.99
CA GLU A 107 -11.41 3.95 -14.63
C GLU A 107 -10.33 5.04 -14.58
N GLY A 108 -9.51 5.18 -15.63
CA GLY A 108 -8.38 6.11 -15.66
C GLY A 108 -7.21 5.69 -14.77
N GLU A 109 -7.20 4.44 -14.31
CA GLU A 109 -6.16 3.87 -13.45
C GLU A 109 -5.60 2.57 -14.05
N LEU A 110 -4.40 2.20 -13.66
CA LEU A 110 -3.82 0.91 -14.03
C LEU A 110 -4.59 -0.24 -13.38
N GLY A 111 -4.60 -1.39 -14.03
CA GLY A 111 -5.04 -2.64 -13.44
C GLY A 111 -4.26 -3.00 -12.18
N LYS A 112 -4.77 -3.96 -11.40
CA LYS A 112 -4.18 -4.31 -10.14
C LYS A 112 -3.99 -5.82 -10.01
N THR A 113 -2.76 -6.26 -10.25
CA THR A 113 -2.33 -7.61 -9.85
C THR A 113 -1.97 -7.58 -8.38
N GLU A 114 -2.62 -8.41 -7.56
CA GLU A 114 -2.31 -8.46 -6.13
C GLU A 114 -2.13 -9.89 -5.61
N CYS A 115 -1.44 -9.98 -4.50
CA CYS A 115 -1.33 -11.20 -3.72
C CYS A 115 -1.54 -10.88 -2.24
N TRP A 116 -2.01 -11.88 -1.51
CA TRP A 116 -2.24 -11.79 -0.07
C TRP A 116 -1.37 -12.77 0.68
N TYR A 117 -0.79 -12.30 1.78
CA TYR A 117 -0.13 -13.14 2.78
C TYR A 117 -0.87 -12.97 4.11
N ILE A 118 -1.44 -14.04 4.63
CA ILE A 118 -2.20 -14.01 5.87
C ILE A 118 -1.21 -14.10 7.04
N ILE A 119 -1.13 -13.02 7.82
CA ILE A 119 -0.27 -12.94 9.01
C ILE A 119 -0.94 -13.62 10.18
N ALA A 120 -2.24 -13.35 10.37
CA ALA A 120 -3.07 -13.94 11.42
C ALA A 120 -4.53 -13.98 10.95
N ALA A 121 -5.32 -14.89 11.51
CA ALA A 121 -6.75 -14.99 11.25
C ALA A 121 -7.46 -15.46 12.52
N ASP A 122 -8.56 -14.81 12.87
CA ASP A 122 -9.44 -15.26 13.95
C ASP A 122 -10.25 -16.48 13.48
N GLU A 123 -10.76 -17.25 14.41
CA GLU A 123 -11.61 -18.40 14.07
C GLU A 123 -12.85 -17.95 13.28
N GLY A 124 -13.11 -18.61 12.15
CA GLY A 124 -14.21 -18.26 11.25
C GLY A 124 -13.93 -17.12 10.28
N SER A 125 -12.71 -16.59 10.23
CA SER A 125 -12.32 -15.63 9.21
C SER A 125 -12.32 -16.28 7.83
N GLU A 126 -12.83 -15.54 6.84
CA GLU A 126 -12.94 -16.00 5.46
C GLU A 126 -12.27 -15.00 4.51
N LEU A 127 -11.63 -15.52 3.46
CA LEU A 127 -11.09 -14.74 2.36
C LEU A 127 -11.48 -15.41 1.04
N SER A 128 -12.12 -14.65 0.15
CA SER A 128 -12.41 -15.10 -1.20
C SER A 128 -11.81 -14.14 -2.22
N LEU A 129 -11.05 -14.70 -3.16
CA LEU A 129 -10.44 -13.97 -4.28
C LEU A 129 -11.01 -14.39 -5.64
N ILE A 130 -11.90 -15.37 -5.69
CA ILE A 130 -12.36 -15.99 -6.95
C ILE A 130 -13.89 -16.10 -7.03
N HIS A 131 -14.53 -16.41 -5.92
CA HIS A 131 -15.98 -16.65 -5.89
C HIS A 131 -16.67 -15.57 -5.07
N ILE A 132 -17.32 -14.74 -5.78
CA ILE A 132 -18.12 -13.68 -5.20
C ILE A 132 -19.54 -13.86 -5.70
#